data_7b7041dd6a4f1ccaec1c0d245dd7ca49
#
_entry.id   7b7041dd6a4f1ccaec1c0d245dd7ca49
#
_cell.length_a   1.000
_cell.length_b   1.000
_cell.length_c   1.000
_cell.angle_alpha   90.00
_cell.angle_beta   90.00
_cell.angle_gamma   90.00
#
_symmetry.space_group_name_H-M   'P 1'
#
loop_
_entity.id
_entity.type
_entity.pdbx_description
1 polymer ?
#
loop_
_entity_poly.entity_id
_entity_poly.type
_entity_poly.pdbx_seq_one_letter_code
_entity_poly.pdbx_strand_id
1 'polypeptide(L)'
;MITSFFNYLTYNRGLSENTAKAYADTLKDFARFINEQHKGTTWRTVTKQMIDEYVVNMVADGSAPATVKLHISALRTFYKTCIALGCDIQNPAKYVSTPKLGKQLPKVIETEAIKKALSSAGVSAQAKACIAIIYETGIRLQELLDLRAEDICSASQSIKIHGKGNKERTVYYGELTKRYGRCWDGTKFTQRAVRHMVYEALRPFSQAKQLSPHAIRHTFATTMMNNGASLETIGKLLGHEHSETTEVYAQLTNQTTQQLYLQFQPTL
;
A
#
# COMPACT_ATOMS: atom_id res chain seq x y z
N MET A 1 -23.03 -17.98 -0.61
CA MET A 1 -23.11 -16.52 -0.69
C MET A 1 -21.71 -15.85 -0.65
N ILE A 2 -20.87 -16.06 0.37
CA ILE A 2 -19.52 -15.46 0.44
C ILE A 2 -18.63 -15.90 -0.74
N THR A 3 -18.65 -17.17 -1.11
CA THR A 3 -17.90 -17.70 -2.27
C THR A 3 -18.36 -17.04 -3.58
N SER A 4 -19.67 -16.91 -3.78
CA SER A 4 -20.23 -16.24 -4.97
C SER A 4 -19.85 -14.76 -4.99
N PHE A 5 -19.81 -14.10 -3.84
CA PHE A 5 -19.33 -12.71 -3.72
C PHE A 5 -17.84 -12.58 -4.05
N PHE A 6 -16.99 -13.49 -3.55
CA PHE A 6 -15.58 -13.54 -3.90
C PHE A 6 -15.38 -13.66 -5.42
N ASN A 7 -16.06 -14.60 -6.06
CA ASN A 7 -15.99 -14.79 -7.50
C ASN A 7 -16.46 -13.54 -8.26
N TYR A 8 -17.56 -12.92 -7.81
CA TYR A 8 -18.06 -11.68 -8.42
C TYR A 8 -17.04 -10.55 -8.32
N LEU A 9 -16.40 -10.36 -7.17
CA LEU A 9 -15.38 -9.33 -6.98
C LEU A 9 -14.19 -9.53 -7.92
N THR A 10 -13.75 -10.78 -8.06
CA THR A 10 -12.58 -11.14 -8.88
C THR A 10 -12.89 -11.05 -10.37
N TYR A 11 -13.94 -11.74 -10.82
CA TYR A 11 -14.21 -11.90 -12.26
C TYR A 11 -15.04 -10.75 -12.85
N ASN A 12 -16.00 -10.19 -12.11
CA ASN A 12 -16.88 -9.16 -12.65
C ASN A 12 -16.40 -7.73 -12.32
N ARG A 13 -15.80 -7.53 -11.14
CA ARG A 13 -15.32 -6.21 -10.71
C ARG A 13 -13.82 -6.00 -10.96
N GLY A 14 -13.10 -7.03 -11.38
CA GLY A 14 -11.66 -6.96 -11.64
C GLY A 14 -10.83 -6.55 -10.42
N LEU A 15 -11.32 -6.83 -9.20
CA LEU A 15 -10.53 -6.58 -8.00
C LEU A 15 -9.40 -7.59 -7.90
N SER A 16 -8.28 -7.17 -7.28
CA SER A 16 -7.19 -8.11 -7.02
C SER A 16 -7.66 -9.25 -6.12
N GLU A 17 -7.15 -10.45 -6.33
CA GLU A 17 -7.46 -11.62 -5.52
C GLU A 17 -7.22 -11.36 -4.03
N ASN A 18 -6.14 -10.65 -3.68
CA ASN A 18 -5.85 -10.25 -2.31
C ASN A 18 -6.96 -9.37 -1.70
N THR A 19 -7.52 -8.43 -2.47
CA THR A 19 -8.64 -7.59 -2.01
C THR A 19 -9.91 -8.39 -1.84
N ALA A 20 -10.22 -9.25 -2.80
CA ALA A 20 -11.38 -10.12 -2.75
C ALA A 20 -11.29 -11.09 -1.55
N LYS A 21 -10.11 -11.66 -1.30
CA LYS A 21 -9.83 -12.51 -0.14
C LYS A 21 -10.00 -11.76 1.18
N ALA A 22 -9.41 -10.56 1.30
CA ALA A 22 -9.56 -9.76 2.52
C ALA A 22 -11.04 -9.43 2.80
N TYR A 23 -11.83 -9.13 1.77
CA TYR A 23 -13.26 -8.90 1.93
C TYR A 23 -14.02 -10.17 2.32
N ALA A 24 -13.70 -11.31 1.70
CA ALA A 24 -14.31 -12.60 2.05
C ALA A 24 -14.00 -12.99 3.51
N ASP A 25 -12.78 -12.81 3.96
CA ASP A 25 -12.37 -13.11 5.34
C ASP A 25 -13.10 -12.18 6.34
N THR A 26 -13.21 -10.88 6.02
CA THR A 26 -14.04 -9.94 6.79
C THR A 26 -15.49 -10.42 6.93
N LEU A 27 -16.09 -10.91 5.84
CA LEU A 27 -17.47 -11.40 5.90
C LEU A 27 -17.62 -12.66 6.74
N LYS A 28 -16.60 -13.54 6.76
CA LYS A 28 -16.58 -14.71 7.64
C LYS A 28 -16.51 -14.30 9.11
N ASP A 29 -15.66 -13.31 9.45
CA ASP A 29 -15.54 -12.80 10.82
C ASP A 29 -16.85 -12.17 11.29
N PHE A 30 -17.47 -11.35 10.43
CA PHE A 30 -18.79 -10.77 10.73
C PHE A 30 -19.87 -11.85 10.88
N ALA A 31 -19.89 -12.86 10.00
CA ALA A 31 -20.85 -13.95 10.09
C ALA A 31 -20.68 -14.74 11.40
N ARG A 32 -19.44 -14.94 11.86
CA ARG A 32 -19.15 -15.57 13.16
C ARG A 32 -19.75 -14.74 14.31
N PHE A 33 -19.46 -13.43 14.34
CA PHE A 33 -20.03 -12.53 15.32
C PHE A 33 -21.56 -12.58 15.35
N ILE A 34 -22.22 -12.51 14.19
CA ILE A 34 -23.69 -12.57 14.12
C ILE A 34 -24.21 -13.90 14.65
N ASN A 35 -23.58 -15.03 14.32
CA ASN A 35 -24.01 -16.34 14.81
C ASN A 35 -23.84 -16.49 16.34
N GLU A 36 -22.84 -15.85 16.93
CA GLU A 36 -22.58 -15.89 18.37
C GLU A 36 -23.51 -14.96 19.16
N GLN A 37 -23.69 -13.73 18.70
CA GLN A 37 -24.38 -12.67 19.45
C GLN A 37 -25.86 -12.50 19.05
N HIS A 38 -26.23 -12.85 17.81
CA HIS A 38 -27.54 -12.62 17.23
C HIS A 38 -28.08 -13.88 16.54
N LYS A 39 -28.24 -14.99 17.30
CA LYS A 39 -28.69 -16.28 16.78
C LYS A 39 -29.97 -16.16 15.95
N GLY A 40 -30.00 -16.83 14.81
CA GLY A 40 -31.15 -16.79 13.90
C GLY A 40 -31.17 -15.63 12.91
N THR A 41 -30.22 -14.69 13.02
CA THR A 41 -30.08 -13.58 12.07
C THR A 41 -29.50 -14.06 10.74
N THR A 42 -30.10 -13.64 9.65
CA THR A 42 -29.62 -13.88 8.27
C THR A 42 -29.07 -12.59 7.68
N TRP A 43 -28.36 -12.67 6.56
CA TRP A 43 -27.89 -11.47 5.85
C TRP A 43 -29.00 -10.48 5.48
N ARG A 44 -30.24 -10.94 5.34
CA ARG A 44 -31.42 -10.09 5.05
C ARG A 44 -31.90 -9.32 6.27
N THR A 45 -31.73 -9.86 7.46
CA THR A 45 -32.26 -9.33 8.72
C THR A 45 -31.20 -8.60 9.55
N VAL A 46 -29.93 -8.53 9.06
CA VAL A 46 -28.90 -7.71 9.69
C VAL A 46 -29.32 -6.24 9.71
N THR A 47 -29.21 -5.61 10.88
CA THR A 47 -29.51 -4.19 11.09
C THR A 47 -28.23 -3.36 11.17
N LYS A 48 -28.37 -2.04 11.03
CA LYS A 48 -27.26 -1.09 11.30
C LYS A 48 -26.72 -1.26 12.72
N GLN A 49 -27.61 -1.42 13.70
CA GLN A 49 -27.23 -1.57 15.11
C GLN A 49 -26.31 -2.77 15.33
N MET A 50 -26.59 -3.93 14.72
CA MET A 50 -25.74 -5.12 14.81
C MET A 50 -24.34 -4.87 14.22
N ILE A 51 -24.24 -4.06 13.16
CA ILE A 51 -22.93 -3.68 12.60
C ILE A 51 -22.21 -2.68 13.52
N ASP A 52 -22.93 -1.74 14.13
CA ASP A 52 -22.34 -0.82 15.11
C ASP A 52 -21.80 -1.58 16.33
N GLU A 53 -22.54 -2.59 16.85
CA GLU A 53 -22.08 -3.48 17.92
C GLU A 53 -20.82 -4.26 17.52
N TYR A 54 -20.79 -4.78 16.30
CA TYR A 54 -19.59 -5.44 15.76
C TYR A 54 -18.38 -4.50 15.74
N VAL A 55 -18.57 -3.26 15.31
CA VAL A 55 -17.52 -2.24 15.30
C VAL A 55 -17.05 -1.92 16.73
N VAL A 56 -17.97 -1.79 17.68
CA VAL A 56 -17.62 -1.58 19.10
C VAL A 56 -16.79 -2.74 19.64
N ASN A 57 -17.17 -3.99 19.37
CA ASN A 57 -16.40 -5.17 19.78
C ASN A 57 -15.00 -5.17 19.16
N MET A 58 -14.87 -4.89 17.86
CA MET A 58 -13.57 -4.79 17.22
C MET A 58 -12.65 -3.76 17.89
N VAL A 59 -13.22 -2.60 18.27
CA VAL A 59 -12.46 -1.54 18.95
C VAL A 59 -12.08 -1.97 20.36
N ALA A 60 -12.99 -2.62 21.11
CA ALA A 60 -12.72 -3.17 22.44
C ALA A 60 -11.62 -4.24 22.42
N ASP A 61 -11.57 -5.07 21.36
CA ASP A 61 -10.54 -6.08 21.13
C ASP A 61 -9.19 -5.48 20.61
N GLY A 62 -9.10 -4.14 20.56
CA GLY A 62 -7.87 -3.45 20.16
C GLY A 62 -7.60 -3.43 18.65
N SER A 63 -8.59 -3.68 17.79
CA SER A 63 -8.43 -3.60 16.34
C SER A 63 -8.02 -2.20 15.89
N ALA A 64 -7.03 -2.13 15.00
CA ALA A 64 -6.59 -0.86 14.44
C ALA A 64 -7.72 -0.17 13.64
N PRO A 65 -7.84 1.18 13.68
CA PRO A 65 -8.86 1.92 12.95
C PRO A 65 -8.91 1.61 11.44
N ALA A 66 -7.75 1.31 10.84
CA ALA A 66 -7.66 0.90 9.43
C ALA A 66 -8.34 -0.47 9.18
N THR A 67 -8.22 -1.41 10.13
CA THR A 67 -8.88 -2.72 10.07
C THR A 67 -10.40 -2.54 10.18
N VAL A 68 -10.86 -1.74 11.13
CA VAL A 68 -12.31 -1.43 11.27
C VAL A 68 -12.86 -0.80 9.99
N LYS A 69 -12.14 0.16 9.40
CA LYS A 69 -12.52 0.77 8.11
C LYS A 69 -12.60 -0.26 6.99
N LEU A 70 -11.67 -1.23 6.93
CA LEU A 70 -11.69 -2.32 5.96
C LEU A 70 -12.96 -3.17 6.11
N HIS A 71 -13.31 -3.54 7.35
CA HIS A 71 -14.49 -4.36 7.64
C HIS A 71 -15.79 -3.65 7.23
N ILE A 72 -15.95 -2.38 7.58
CA ILE A 72 -17.12 -1.58 7.17
C ILE A 72 -17.18 -1.46 5.63
N SER A 73 -16.04 -1.26 4.96
CA SER A 73 -15.95 -1.17 3.50
C SER A 73 -16.34 -2.49 2.81
N ALA A 74 -15.90 -3.64 3.34
CA ALA A 74 -16.26 -4.96 2.86
C ALA A 74 -17.77 -5.21 2.99
N LEU A 75 -18.37 -4.91 4.14
CA LEU A 75 -19.82 -5.04 4.37
C LEU A 75 -20.61 -4.13 3.42
N ARG A 76 -20.21 -2.88 3.25
CA ARG A 76 -20.87 -1.96 2.29
C ARG A 76 -20.82 -2.50 0.87
N THR A 77 -19.67 -3.02 0.46
CA THR A 77 -19.47 -3.57 -0.88
C THR A 77 -20.30 -4.83 -1.07
N PHE A 78 -20.35 -5.70 -0.07
CA PHE A 78 -21.15 -6.92 -0.10
C PHE A 78 -22.64 -6.60 -0.34
N TYR A 79 -23.24 -5.73 0.47
CA TYR A 79 -24.65 -5.38 0.32
C TYR A 79 -24.93 -4.64 -0.99
N LYS A 80 -24.04 -3.74 -1.44
CA LYS A 80 -24.16 -3.10 -2.76
C LYS A 80 -24.15 -4.13 -3.89
N THR A 81 -23.29 -5.15 -3.78
CA THR A 81 -23.22 -6.21 -4.77
C THR A 81 -24.49 -7.07 -4.77
N CYS A 82 -24.99 -7.45 -3.59
CA CYS A 82 -26.25 -8.21 -3.49
C CYS A 82 -27.41 -7.45 -4.15
N ILE A 83 -27.55 -6.15 -3.88
CA ILE A 83 -28.60 -5.32 -4.49
C ILE A 83 -28.42 -5.25 -6.01
N ALA A 84 -27.20 -5.04 -6.50
CA ALA A 84 -26.91 -5.00 -7.93
C ALA A 84 -27.20 -6.33 -8.67
N LEU A 85 -27.13 -7.45 -7.95
CA LEU A 85 -27.49 -8.79 -8.43
C LEU A 85 -28.97 -9.13 -8.28
N GLY A 86 -29.82 -8.15 -7.94
CA GLY A 86 -31.26 -8.31 -7.83
C GLY A 86 -31.74 -8.96 -6.51
N CYS A 87 -30.89 -9.05 -5.48
CA CYS A 87 -31.33 -9.53 -4.18
C CYS A 87 -32.25 -8.47 -3.53
N ASP A 88 -33.39 -8.89 -3.04
CA ASP A 88 -34.28 -8.05 -2.23
C ASP A 88 -33.72 -7.93 -0.81
N ILE A 89 -32.81 -6.97 -0.62
CA ILE A 89 -32.08 -6.71 0.63
C ILE A 89 -31.72 -5.23 0.72
N GLN A 90 -31.78 -4.68 1.93
CA GLN A 90 -31.28 -3.34 2.18
C GLN A 90 -29.78 -3.35 2.53
N ASN A 91 -29.12 -2.19 2.44
CA ASN A 91 -27.72 -2.07 2.84
C ASN A 91 -27.61 -1.42 4.24
N PRO A 92 -27.56 -2.22 5.32
CA PRO A 92 -27.48 -1.71 6.68
C PRO A 92 -26.13 -1.03 6.98
N ALA A 93 -25.07 -1.37 6.23
CA ALA A 93 -23.75 -0.78 6.39
C ALA A 93 -23.64 0.65 5.77
N LYS A 94 -24.63 1.11 5.00
CA LYS A 94 -24.58 2.39 4.28
C LYS A 94 -24.27 3.56 5.22
N TYR A 95 -24.90 3.60 6.38
CA TYR A 95 -24.86 4.70 7.34
C TYR A 95 -24.03 4.40 8.59
N VAL A 96 -23.28 3.31 8.61
CA VAL A 96 -22.34 3.01 9.69
C VAL A 96 -21.17 4.00 9.63
N SER A 97 -20.84 4.62 10.74
CA SER A 97 -19.72 5.57 10.80
C SER A 97 -18.38 4.86 10.71
N THR A 98 -17.48 5.38 9.89
CA THR A 98 -16.11 4.89 9.84
C THR A 98 -15.24 5.68 10.81
N PRO A 99 -14.35 5.02 11.59
CA PRO A 99 -13.40 5.74 12.43
C PRO A 99 -12.58 6.72 11.58
N LYS A 100 -12.39 7.94 12.10
CA LYS A 100 -11.45 8.89 11.49
C LYS A 100 -10.04 8.33 11.66
N LEU A 101 -9.39 8.00 10.55
CA LEU A 101 -7.97 7.70 10.58
C LEU A 101 -7.24 9.01 10.84
N GLY A 102 -6.51 9.10 11.95
CA GLY A 102 -5.54 10.18 12.12
C GLY A 102 -4.55 10.12 10.93
N LYS A 103 -4.26 11.27 10.34
CA LYS A 103 -3.25 11.36 9.29
C LYS A 103 -1.91 10.99 9.91
N GLN A 104 -1.42 9.77 9.66
CA GLN A 104 -0.10 9.37 10.09
C GLN A 104 0.93 9.91 9.09
N LEU A 105 1.97 10.56 9.61
CA LEU A 105 3.11 10.95 8.78
C LEU A 105 3.72 9.69 8.13
N PRO A 106 4.18 9.80 6.87
CA PRO A 106 4.85 8.70 6.19
C PRO A 106 6.01 8.18 7.03
N LYS A 107 6.08 6.87 7.18
CA LYS A 107 7.18 6.21 7.88
C LYS A 107 8.34 6.08 6.90
N VAL A 108 9.33 6.93 7.06
CA VAL A 108 10.54 6.96 6.23
C VAL A 108 11.67 6.21 6.91
N ILE A 109 12.59 5.69 6.12
CA ILE A 109 13.84 5.07 6.56
C ILE A 109 14.94 6.08 6.30
N GLU A 110 15.85 6.22 7.23
CA GLU A 110 16.99 7.14 7.12
C GLU A 110 17.84 6.78 5.89
N THR A 111 18.11 7.76 5.03
CA THR A 111 18.91 7.57 3.81
C THR A 111 20.27 6.96 4.12
N GLU A 112 20.87 7.36 5.25
CA GLU A 112 22.16 6.84 5.71
C GLU A 112 22.10 5.34 6.07
N ALA A 113 20.97 4.88 6.65
CA ALA A 113 20.75 3.47 6.92
C ALA A 113 20.66 2.64 5.62
N ILE A 114 20.01 3.18 4.59
CA ILE A 114 19.97 2.56 3.26
C ILE A 114 21.36 2.45 2.66
N LYS A 115 22.17 3.51 2.72
CA LYS A 115 23.56 3.51 2.23
C LYS A 115 24.41 2.45 2.95
N LYS A 116 24.33 2.40 4.28
CA LYS A 116 25.04 1.40 5.09
C LYS A 116 24.63 -0.03 4.73
N ALA A 117 23.34 -0.31 4.57
CA ALA A 117 22.85 -1.62 4.17
C ALA A 117 23.38 -2.01 2.78
N LEU A 118 23.38 -1.10 1.80
CA LEU A 118 23.91 -1.35 0.46
C LEU A 118 25.43 -1.61 0.45
N SER A 119 26.18 -0.97 1.35
CA SER A 119 27.63 -1.13 1.45
C SER A 119 28.07 -2.33 2.29
N SER A 120 27.19 -2.88 3.13
CA SER A 120 27.52 -3.96 4.06
C SER A 120 27.76 -5.28 3.35
N ALA A 121 28.86 -5.97 3.70
CA ALA A 121 29.13 -7.32 3.21
C ALA A 121 28.12 -8.38 3.73
N GLY A 122 27.51 -8.12 4.90
CA GLY A 122 26.52 -9.03 5.51
C GLY A 122 25.15 -8.99 4.86
N VAL A 123 24.89 -8.07 3.93
CA VAL A 123 23.61 -7.97 3.22
C VAL A 123 23.71 -8.70 1.86
N SER A 124 22.77 -9.61 1.62
CA SER A 124 22.75 -10.41 0.38
C SER A 124 22.61 -9.55 -0.88
N ALA A 125 23.13 -10.02 -2.00
CA ALA A 125 23.04 -9.33 -3.30
C ALA A 125 21.58 -9.07 -3.70
N GLN A 126 20.67 -10.01 -3.43
CA GLN A 126 19.24 -9.87 -3.73
C GLN A 126 18.57 -8.77 -2.86
N ALA A 127 18.93 -8.70 -1.57
CA ALA A 127 18.43 -7.64 -0.71
C ALA A 127 18.90 -6.26 -1.17
N LYS A 128 20.19 -6.13 -1.54
CA LYS A 128 20.75 -4.90 -2.10
C LYS A 128 20.05 -4.50 -3.39
N ALA A 129 19.82 -5.45 -4.30
CA ALA A 129 19.11 -5.20 -5.55
C ALA A 129 17.69 -4.69 -5.29
N CYS A 130 16.93 -5.37 -4.43
CA CYS A 130 15.58 -4.96 -4.05
C CYS A 130 15.55 -3.55 -3.45
N ILE A 131 16.44 -3.26 -2.49
CA ILE A 131 16.52 -1.96 -1.81
C ILE A 131 16.88 -0.86 -2.82
N ALA A 132 17.90 -1.09 -3.66
CA ALA A 132 18.35 -0.10 -4.64
C ALA A 132 17.26 0.24 -5.66
N ILE A 133 16.63 -0.77 -6.24
CA ILE A 133 15.57 -0.57 -7.23
C ILE A 133 14.40 0.21 -6.62
N ILE A 134 13.87 -0.20 -5.47
CA ILE A 134 12.73 0.51 -4.86
C ILE A 134 13.13 1.93 -4.43
N TYR A 135 14.33 2.11 -3.90
CA TYR A 135 14.78 3.42 -3.41
C TYR A 135 14.96 4.45 -4.55
N GLU A 136 15.42 4.05 -5.73
CA GLU A 136 15.62 4.97 -6.85
C GLU A 136 14.39 5.14 -7.74
N THR A 137 13.50 4.14 -7.81
CA THR A 137 12.36 4.15 -8.73
C THR A 137 11.01 4.34 -8.07
N GLY A 138 10.93 4.06 -6.77
CA GLY A 138 9.68 4.12 -6.01
C GLY A 138 8.62 3.09 -6.45
N ILE A 139 8.97 2.01 -7.15
CA ILE A 139 8.01 0.99 -7.60
C ILE A 139 7.40 0.21 -6.43
N ARG A 140 6.22 -0.39 -6.67
CA ARG A 140 5.54 -1.23 -5.67
C ARG A 140 6.20 -2.59 -5.58
N LEU A 141 6.07 -3.25 -4.41
CA LEU A 141 6.61 -4.61 -4.22
C LEU A 141 6.12 -5.60 -5.27
N GLN A 142 4.85 -5.56 -5.67
CA GLN A 142 4.34 -6.44 -6.71
C GLN A 142 4.98 -6.12 -8.07
N GLU A 143 5.10 -4.85 -8.42
CA GLU A 143 5.76 -4.40 -9.66
C GLU A 143 7.23 -4.84 -9.71
N LEU A 144 7.92 -4.83 -8.55
CA LEU A 144 9.29 -5.37 -8.45
C LEU A 144 9.35 -6.89 -8.68
N LEU A 145 8.36 -7.64 -8.16
CA LEU A 145 8.29 -9.09 -8.35
C LEU A 145 7.97 -9.48 -9.80
N ASP A 146 7.15 -8.68 -10.46
CA ASP A 146 6.70 -8.89 -11.84
C ASP A 146 7.72 -8.37 -12.88
N LEU A 147 8.80 -7.69 -12.42
CA LEU A 147 9.80 -7.06 -13.27
C LEU A 147 10.58 -8.10 -14.07
N ARG A 148 10.64 -7.92 -15.38
CA ARG A 148 11.38 -8.76 -16.34
C ARG A 148 12.60 -8.04 -16.88
N ALA A 149 13.57 -8.80 -17.35
CA ALA A 149 14.77 -8.23 -17.97
C ALA A 149 14.47 -7.35 -19.20
N GLU A 150 13.43 -7.70 -19.96
CA GLU A 150 12.96 -6.95 -21.13
C GLU A 150 12.39 -5.57 -20.81
N ASP A 151 11.94 -5.37 -19.55
CA ASP A 151 11.39 -4.10 -19.08
C ASP A 151 12.48 -3.07 -18.75
N ILE A 152 13.74 -3.50 -18.68
CA ILE A 152 14.87 -2.67 -18.26
C ILE A 152 15.65 -2.19 -19.47
N CYS A 153 15.63 -0.88 -19.72
CA CYS A 153 16.44 -0.24 -20.75
C CYS A 153 17.69 0.39 -20.12
N SER A 154 18.86 -0.24 -20.36
CA SER A 154 20.12 0.27 -19.82
C SER A 154 20.58 1.55 -20.51
N ALA A 155 20.25 1.77 -21.78
CA ALA A 155 20.65 2.96 -22.53
C ALA A 155 20.00 4.25 -22.00
N SER A 156 18.70 4.18 -21.69
CA SER A 156 17.92 5.31 -21.13
C SER A 156 17.84 5.29 -19.60
N GLN A 157 18.44 4.30 -18.93
CA GLN A 157 18.34 4.08 -17.49
C GLN A 157 16.88 4.09 -16.99
N SER A 158 16.03 3.40 -17.69
CA SER A 158 14.59 3.38 -17.43
C SER A 158 14.05 1.97 -17.29
N ILE A 159 12.94 1.85 -16.57
CA ILE A 159 12.19 0.62 -16.37
C ILE A 159 10.74 0.87 -16.76
N LYS A 160 10.21 0.00 -17.61
CA LYS A 160 8.81 -0.02 -17.98
C LYS A 160 8.03 -0.81 -16.94
N ILE A 161 7.08 -0.18 -16.28
CA ILE A 161 6.28 -0.78 -15.22
C ILE A 161 4.88 -1.05 -15.73
N HIS A 162 4.45 -2.29 -15.62
CA HIS A 162 3.10 -2.74 -15.91
C HIS A 162 2.22 -2.64 -14.66
N GLY A 163 1.30 -1.68 -14.66
CA GLY A 163 0.41 -1.41 -13.54
C GLY A 163 -0.95 -2.12 -13.65
N LYS A 164 -1.78 -1.94 -12.63
CA LYS A 164 -3.15 -2.46 -12.62
C LYS A 164 -3.98 -1.88 -13.78
N GLY A 165 -4.76 -2.73 -14.45
CA GLY A 165 -5.63 -2.30 -15.56
C GLY A 165 -4.89 -2.04 -16.87
N ASN A 166 -3.76 -2.73 -17.10
CA ASN A 166 -2.93 -2.58 -18.30
C ASN A 166 -2.38 -1.17 -18.53
N LYS A 167 -2.28 -0.38 -17.44
CA LYS A 167 -1.64 0.94 -17.49
C LYS A 167 -0.13 0.77 -17.36
N GLU A 168 0.59 1.39 -18.28
CA GLU A 168 2.04 1.38 -18.28
C GLU A 168 2.57 2.74 -17.83
N ARG A 169 3.70 2.72 -17.11
CA ARG A 169 4.48 3.91 -16.83
C ARG A 169 5.97 3.62 -16.89
N THR A 170 6.73 4.63 -17.24
CA THR A 170 8.20 4.56 -17.20
C THR A 170 8.71 5.22 -15.93
N VAL A 171 9.62 4.54 -15.24
CA VAL A 171 10.39 5.10 -14.13
C VAL A 171 11.87 5.10 -14.50
N TYR A 172 12.64 5.95 -13.84
CA TYR A 172 14.07 6.10 -14.11
C TYR A 172 14.87 5.63 -12.90
N TYR A 173 16.08 5.13 -13.14
CA TYR A 173 16.97 4.65 -12.09
C TYR A 173 18.37 5.27 -12.22
N GLY A 174 19.10 5.28 -11.10
CA GLY A 174 20.43 5.85 -11.02
C GLY A 174 21.53 4.80 -10.79
N GLU A 175 22.60 5.24 -10.18
CA GLU A 175 23.83 4.45 -10.00
C GLU A 175 23.67 3.26 -9.04
N LEU A 176 22.79 3.35 -8.04
CA LEU A 176 22.56 2.23 -7.11
C LEU A 176 21.94 1.05 -7.83
N THR A 177 20.92 1.28 -8.66
CA THR A 177 20.28 0.23 -9.43
C THR A 177 21.21 -0.32 -10.52
N LYS A 178 22.04 0.51 -11.15
CA LYS A 178 23.08 0.02 -12.07
C LYS A 178 24.06 -0.93 -11.35
N ARG A 179 24.46 -0.58 -10.15
CA ARG A 179 25.45 -1.34 -9.37
C ARG A 179 24.86 -2.62 -8.78
N TYR A 180 23.67 -2.57 -8.20
CA TYR A 180 23.10 -3.65 -7.42
C TYR A 180 21.92 -4.35 -8.11
N GLY A 181 21.18 -3.66 -8.99
CA GLY A 181 19.93 -4.15 -9.55
C GLY A 181 20.06 -5.33 -10.51
N ARG A 182 21.23 -5.53 -11.12
CA ARG A 182 21.47 -6.63 -12.09
C ARG A 182 21.27 -8.03 -11.52
N CYS A 183 21.37 -8.19 -10.21
CA CYS A 183 21.18 -9.47 -9.54
C CYS A 183 19.72 -9.81 -9.27
N TRP A 184 18.78 -8.87 -9.53
CA TRP A 184 17.38 -9.09 -9.18
C TRP A 184 16.71 -10.09 -10.13
N ASP A 185 16.07 -11.09 -9.51
CA ASP A 185 15.19 -12.04 -10.20
C ASP A 185 13.92 -12.23 -9.34
N GLY A 186 12.91 -11.45 -9.66
CA GLY A 186 11.63 -11.42 -8.90
C GLY A 186 10.90 -12.76 -8.89
N THR A 187 11.11 -13.60 -9.92
CA THR A 187 10.42 -14.89 -10.06
C THR A 187 10.74 -15.88 -8.95
N LYS A 188 11.88 -15.69 -8.26
CA LYS A 188 12.36 -16.56 -7.17
C LYS A 188 11.76 -16.24 -5.81
N PHE A 189 10.98 -15.15 -5.68
CA PHE A 189 10.58 -14.66 -4.38
C PHE A 189 9.07 -14.45 -4.25
N THR A 190 8.56 -14.71 -3.04
CA THR A 190 7.21 -14.28 -2.65
C THR A 190 7.27 -12.90 -2.00
N GLN A 191 6.15 -12.18 -1.97
CA GLN A 191 6.05 -10.90 -1.25
C GLN A 191 6.51 -11.00 0.22
N ARG A 192 6.19 -12.13 0.89
CA ARG A 192 6.59 -12.38 2.29
C ARG A 192 8.11 -12.51 2.40
N ALA A 193 8.74 -13.25 1.51
CA ALA A 193 10.20 -13.42 1.48
C ALA A 193 10.91 -12.08 1.26
N VAL A 194 10.43 -11.25 0.32
CA VAL A 194 11.04 -9.93 0.07
C VAL A 194 10.86 -8.99 1.27
N ARG A 195 9.68 -8.98 1.92
CA ARG A 195 9.48 -8.17 3.14
C ARG A 195 10.45 -8.57 4.25
N HIS A 196 10.63 -9.88 4.46
CA HIS A 196 11.58 -10.39 5.44
C HIS A 196 13.02 -10.02 5.09
N MET A 197 13.41 -10.22 3.84
CA MET A 197 14.75 -9.89 3.32
C MET A 197 15.10 -8.40 3.53
N VAL A 198 14.16 -7.50 3.20
CA VAL A 198 14.33 -6.04 3.40
C VAL A 198 14.43 -5.70 4.89
N TYR A 199 13.60 -6.32 5.73
CA TYR A 199 13.65 -6.13 7.17
C TYR A 199 15.01 -6.53 7.75
N GLU A 200 15.48 -7.73 7.46
CA GLU A 200 16.77 -8.23 7.95
C GLU A 200 17.95 -7.39 7.44
N ALA A 201 17.88 -6.91 6.20
CA ALA A 201 18.93 -6.07 5.62
C ALA A 201 19.03 -4.68 6.25
N LEU A 202 17.92 -4.10 6.69
CA LEU A 202 17.88 -2.72 7.22
C LEU A 202 17.93 -2.65 8.75
N ARG A 203 17.46 -3.70 9.45
CA ARG A 203 17.38 -3.74 10.91
C ARG A 203 18.68 -3.35 11.63
N PRO A 204 19.88 -3.76 11.20
CA PRO A 204 21.12 -3.40 11.88
C PRO A 204 21.49 -1.92 11.78
N PHE A 205 20.88 -1.17 10.85
CA PHE A 205 21.31 0.17 10.46
C PHE A 205 20.26 1.26 10.71
N SER A 206 19.00 0.88 11.01
CA SER A 206 17.89 1.83 11.15
C SER A 206 17.12 1.64 12.45
N GLN A 207 16.69 2.76 13.04
CA GLN A 207 15.79 2.83 14.19
C GLN A 207 14.32 3.01 13.78
N ALA A 208 14.04 3.05 12.47
CA ALA A 208 12.67 3.23 11.98
C ALA A 208 11.74 2.10 12.44
N LYS A 209 10.56 2.48 12.93
CA LYS A 209 9.55 1.51 13.43
C LYS A 209 9.05 0.52 12.38
N GLN A 210 9.23 0.84 11.10
CA GLN A 210 8.76 0.00 10.00
C GLN A 210 9.82 -0.08 8.90
N LEU A 211 10.41 -1.26 8.77
CA LEU A 211 11.40 -1.59 7.76
C LEU A 211 10.75 -2.49 6.72
N SER A 212 10.32 -1.92 5.60
CA SER A 212 9.58 -2.66 4.57
C SER A 212 9.80 -2.03 3.18
N PRO A 213 9.54 -2.76 2.09
CA PRO A 213 9.55 -2.21 0.74
C PRO A 213 8.69 -0.95 0.60
N HIS A 214 7.55 -0.90 1.28
CA HIS A 214 6.67 0.26 1.27
C HIS A 214 7.27 1.48 1.96
N ALA A 215 7.99 1.28 3.07
CA ALA A 215 8.71 2.35 3.75
C ALA A 215 9.87 2.90 2.90
N ILE A 216 10.59 2.04 2.15
CA ILE A 216 11.60 2.49 1.19
C ILE A 216 10.97 3.37 0.09
N ARG A 217 9.82 2.95 -0.45
CA ARG A 217 9.07 3.74 -1.43
C ARG A 217 8.60 5.07 -0.85
N HIS A 218 8.20 5.13 0.42
CA HIS A 218 7.90 6.39 1.11
C HIS A 218 9.14 7.27 1.24
N THR A 219 10.29 6.67 1.54
CA THR A 219 11.56 7.39 1.59
C THR A 219 11.91 7.98 0.23
N PHE A 220 11.76 7.23 -0.87
CA PHE A 220 11.91 7.77 -2.24
C PHE A 220 11.06 9.02 -2.45
N ALA A 221 9.74 8.92 -2.19
CA ALA A 221 8.82 10.03 -2.39
C ALA A 221 9.20 11.27 -1.54
N THR A 222 9.54 11.04 -0.27
CA THR A 222 9.97 12.11 0.65
C THR A 222 11.28 12.75 0.20
N THR A 223 12.24 11.93 -0.25
CA THR A 223 13.53 12.43 -0.76
C THR A 223 13.33 13.26 -2.03
N MET A 224 12.50 12.78 -2.98
CA MET A 224 12.16 13.55 -4.19
C MET A 224 11.53 14.91 -3.84
N MET A 225 10.62 14.93 -2.89
CA MET A 225 9.95 16.15 -2.44
C MET A 225 10.94 17.12 -1.76
N ASN A 226 11.81 16.60 -0.89
CA ASN A 226 12.85 17.41 -0.24
C ASN A 226 13.85 18.01 -1.25
N ASN A 227 14.05 17.32 -2.38
CA ASN A 227 14.84 17.79 -3.49
C ASN A 227 14.07 18.74 -4.44
N GLY A 228 12.84 19.13 -4.09
CA GLY A 228 12.06 20.14 -4.83
C GLY A 228 11.14 19.56 -5.92
N ALA A 229 10.99 18.24 -6.04
CA ALA A 229 10.06 17.66 -7.01
C ALA A 229 8.60 17.98 -6.64
N SER A 230 7.78 18.33 -7.63
CA SER A 230 6.36 18.59 -7.42
C SER A 230 5.60 17.33 -7.05
N LEU A 231 4.51 17.47 -6.28
CA LEU A 231 3.62 16.36 -5.93
C LEU A 231 3.05 15.67 -7.18
N GLU A 232 2.82 16.42 -8.25
CA GLU A 232 2.36 15.88 -9.52
C GLU A 232 3.42 14.94 -10.14
N THR A 233 4.67 15.37 -10.18
CA THR A 233 5.79 14.56 -10.68
C THR A 233 5.95 13.28 -9.85
N ILE A 234 5.94 13.41 -8.53
CA ILE A 234 6.02 12.26 -7.61
C ILE A 234 4.84 11.32 -7.85
N GLY A 235 3.61 11.83 -7.98
CA GLY A 235 2.40 11.06 -8.25
C GLY A 235 2.50 10.25 -9.56
N LYS A 236 3.01 10.87 -10.62
CA LYS A 236 3.24 10.21 -11.94
C LYS A 236 4.26 9.06 -11.80
N LEU A 237 5.40 9.29 -11.16
CA LEU A 237 6.42 8.26 -10.94
C LEU A 237 5.91 7.10 -10.08
N LEU A 238 5.17 7.42 -9.02
CA LEU A 238 4.57 6.41 -8.15
C LEU A 238 3.38 5.68 -8.77
N GLY A 239 2.76 6.22 -9.82
CA GLY A 239 1.56 5.66 -10.43
C GLY A 239 0.37 5.69 -9.45
N HIS A 240 0.11 6.85 -8.83
CA HIS A 240 -1.08 7.09 -8.02
C HIS A 240 -2.24 7.49 -8.93
N GLU A 241 -3.36 6.76 -8.83
CA GLU A 241 -4.59 7.06 -9.59
C GLU A 241 -5.41 8.20 -8.96
N HIS A 242 -5.17 8.50 -7.68
CA HIS A 242 -5.89 9.54 -6.92
C HIS A 242 -4.91 10.45 -6.18
N SER A 243 -5.19 11.74 -6.19
CA SER A 243 -4.43 12.77 -5.49
C SER A 243 -4.36 12.56 -3.97
N GLU A 244 -5.38 11.93 -3.37
CA GLU A 244 -5.45 11.65 -1.92
C GLU A 244 -4.23 10.87 -1.39
N THR A 245 -3.67 9.95 -2.18
CA THR A 245 -2.45 9.21 -1.79
C THR A 245 -1.20 10.08 -1.85
N THR A 246 -1.21 11.14 -2.65
CA THR A 246 -0.11 12.09 -2.78
C THR A 246 -0.21 13.21 -1.74
N GLU A 247 -1.42 13.53 -1.26
CA GLU A 247 -1.66 14.52 -0.19
C GLU A 247 -1.00 14.16 1.14
N VAL A 248 -0.74 12.87 1.40
CA VAL A 248 -0.01 12.43 2.59
C VAL A 248 1.39 13.06 2.63
N TYR A 249 2.00 13.31 1.48
CA TYR A 249 3.30 13.97 1.38
C TYR A 249 3.21 15.49 1.48
N ALA A 250 2.06 16.10 1.18
CA ALA A 250 1.85 17.55 1.31
C ALA A 250 2.01 18.05 2.76
N GLN A 251 1.78 17.17 3.76
CA GLN A 251 1.96 17.52 5.18
C GLN A 251 3.44 17.60 5.62
N LEU A 252 4.35 16.99 4.87
CA LEU A 252 5.79 17.14 5.08
C LEU A 252 6.29 18.48 4.54
N THR A 253 5.47 19.15 3.72
CA THR A 253 5.85 20.37 3.00
C THR A 253 6.08 21.58 3.93
N ASN A 254 5.57 21.61 5.16
CA ASN A 254 5.77 22.76 6.05
C ASN A 254 7.25 22.95 6.43
N GLN A 255 7.99 21.86 6.68
CA GLN A 255 9.44 21.95 6.90
C GLN A 255 10.19 22.25 5.60
N THR A 256 9.78 21.63 4.50
CA THR A 256 10.35 21.82 3.17
C THR A 256 10.05 23.23 2.64
N THR A 257 8.87 23.80 2.92
CA THR A 257 8.50 25.17 2.50
C THR A 257 9.41 26.20 3.13
N GLN A 258 9.75 26.05 4.41
CA GLN A 258 10.69 26.96 5.07
C GLN A 258 12.11 26.85 4.46
N GLN A 259 12.57 25.64 4.18
CA GLN A 259 13.87 25.42 3.53
C GLN A 259 13.90 25.97 2.10
N LEU A 260 12.84 25.77 1.32
CA LEU A 260 12.71 26.33 -0.01
C LEU A 260 12.60 27.85 0.02
N TYR A 261 11.86 28.43 0.98
CA TYR A 261 11.82 29.86 1.18
C TYR A 261 13.23 30.43 1.46
N LEU A 262 14.00 29.81 2.36
CA LEU A 262 15.38 30.25 2.66
C LEU A 262 16.31 30.11 1.46
N GLN A 263 16.06 29.12 0.58
CA GLN A 263 16.87 28.92 -0.64
C GLN A 263 16.51 29.91 -1.76
N PHE A 264 15.24 30.34 -1.85
CA PHE A 264 14.73 31.17 -2.94
C PHE A 264 14.21 32.54 -2.48
N GLN A 265 14.40 32.91 -1.21
CA GLN A 265 13.97 34.21 -0.72
C GLN A 265 14.63 35.36 -1.52
N PRO A 266 13.89 36.43 -1.81
CA PRO A 266 14.47 37.61 -2.44
C PRO A 266 15.59 38.16 -1.58
N THR A 267 16.80 38.18 -2.10
CA THR A 267 17.94 38.92 -1.51
C THR A 267 17.97 40.31 -2.14
N LEU A 268 17.90 41.37 -1.29
CA LEU A 268 18.10 42.75 -1.72
C LEU A 268 19.57 43.02 -1.94
#